data_a4ad303b8f724a54e34769090cbbcb13
#
_entry.id   a4ad303b8f724a54e34769090cbbcb13
#
_cell.length_a   1.000
_cell.length_b   1.000
_cell.length_c   1.000
_cell.angle_alpha   90.00
_cell.angle_beta   90.00
_cell.angle_gamma   90.00
#
_symmetry.space_group_name_H-M   'P 1'
#
loop_
_entity.id
_entity.type
_entity.pdbx_description
1 polymer ?
#
loop_
_entity_poly.entity_id
_entity_poly.type
_entity_poly.pdbx_seq_one_letter_code
_entity_poly.pdbx_strand_id
1 'polypeptide(L)'
;AKRDIARIEGKQVRHLETDAIRDLVEYARTNGSKNADMYYMTITKMTNAALNIDAGQRDNLDARKLDEIKIAETMVKIAISDGLNAGLDYKDIYKLCKERVSAIAKTLLQ
;
A
#
# COMPACT_ATOMS: atom_id res chain seq x y z
N ALA A 1 -20.46 0.05 17.43
CA ALA A 1 -21.16 0.13 16.25
C ALA A 1 -20.42 0.79 15.09
N LYS A 2 -20.33 2.13 14.99
CA LYS A 2 -19.60 2.77 13.87
C LYS A 2 -18.11 2.40 13.82
N ARG A 3 -17.50 2.22 14.99
CA ARG A 3 -16.08 1.83 15.08
C ARG A 3 -15.81 0.43 14.54
N ASP A 4 -16.72 -0.50 14.81
CA ASP A 4 -16.55 -1.89 14.39
C ASP A 4 -16.72 -2.03 12.88
N ILE A 5 -17.64 -1.29 12.27
CA ILE A 5 -17.88 -1.31 10.83
C ILE A 5 -16.66 -0.75 10.09
N ALA A 6 -16.11 0.38 10.52
CA ALA A 6 -14.92 0.98 9.91
C ALA A 6 -13.70 0.06 10.03
N ARG A 7 -13.57 -0.63 11.16
CA ARG A 7 -12.48 -1.57 11.40
C ARG A 7 -12.57 -2.79 10.47
N ILE A 8 -13.77 -3.32 10.26
CA ILE A 8 -14.01 -4.45 9.36
C ILE A 8 -13.64 -4.05 7.93
N GLU A 9 -14.10 -2.89 7.46
CA GLU A 9 -13.78 -2.38 6.12
C GLU A 9 -12.27 -2.20 5.94
N GLY A 10 -11.59 -1.65 6.95
CA GLY A 10 -10.14 -1.48 6.92
C GLY A 10 -9.38 -2.80 6.81
N LYS A 11 -9.85 -3.83 7.50
CA LYS A 11 -9.26 -5.18 7.40
C LYS A 11 -9.42 -5.78 6.01
N GLN A 12 -10.59 -5.59 5.37
CA GLN A 12 -10.84 -6.08 4.02
C GLN A 12 -9.92 -5.40 3.01
N VAL A 13 -9.77 -4.07 3.09
CA VAL A 13 -8.90 -3.32 2.18
C VAL A 13 -7.44 -3.78 2.35
N ARG A 14 -6.97 -3.94 3.59
CA ARG A 14 -5.60 -4.40 3.84
C ARG A 14 -5.36 -5.81 3.32
N HIS A 15 -6.34 -6.70 3.44
CA HIS A 15 -6.23 -8.06 2.90
C HIS A 15 -6.07 -8.03 1.37
N LEU A 16 -6.84 -7.20 0.68
CA LEU A 16 -6.74 -7.03 -0.78
C LEU A 16 -5.39 -6.42 -1.18
N GLU A 17 -4.89 -5.46 -0.43
CA GLU A 17 -3.55 -4.90 -0.66
C GLU A 17 -2.48 -5.97 -0.49
N THR A 18 -2.57 -6.79 0.56
CA THR A 18 -1.62 -7.87 0.83
C THR A 18 -1.59 -8.88 -0.31
N ASP A 19 -2.76 -9.23 -0.87
CA ASP A 19 -2.85 -10.13 -2.02
C ASP A 19 -2.20 -9.50 -3.26
N ALA A 20 -2.41 -8.21 -3.49
CA ALA A 20 -1.78 -7.49 -4.61
C ALA A 20 -0.26 -7.44 -4.44
N ILE A 21 0.23 -7.18 -3.24
CA ILE A 21 1.68 -7.17 -2.96
C ILE A 21 2.27 -8.57 -3.18
N ARG A 22 1.56 -9.62 -2.79
CA ARG A 22 2.00 -10.99 -3.06
C ARG A 22 2.15 -11.23 -4.56
N ASP A 23 1.21 -10.77 -5.37
CA ASP A 23 1.29 -10.90 -6.81
C ASP A 23 2.53 -10.16 -7.36
N LEU A 24 2.82 -8.97 -6.85
CA LEU A 24 4.01 -8.22 -7.21
C LEU A 24 5.29 -8.98 -6.80
N VAL A 25 5.32 -9.55 -5.60
CA VAL A 25 6.46 -10.33 -5.10
C VAL A 25 6.72 -11.54 -6.01
N GLU A 26 5.68 -12.27 -6.37
CA GLU A 26 5.82 -13.43 -7.27
C GLU A 26 6.30 -13.01 -8.66
N TYR A 27 5.75 -11.91 -9.18
CA TYR A 27 6.16 -11.36 -10.46
C TYR A 27 7.63 -10.93 -10.43
N ALA A 28 8.05 -10.24 -9.38
CA ALA A 28 9.44 -9.82 -9.22
C ALA A 28 10.39 -11.01 -9.13
N ARG A 29 10.01 -12.03 -8.37
CA ARG A 29 10.80 -13.26 -8.21
C ARG A 29 10.96 -13.97 -9.56
N THR A 30 9.90 -14.08 -10.34
CA THR A 30 9.91 -14.70 -11.66
C THR A 30 10.81 -13.92 -12.62
N ASN A 31 10.93 -12.61 -12.43
CA ASN A 31 11.76 -11.74 -13.28
C ASN A 31 13.17 -11.50 -12.72
N GLY A 32 13.61 -12.34 -11.80
CA GLY A 32 15.01 -12.36 -11.35
C GLY A 32 15.33 -11.54 -10.11
N SER A 33 14.34 -11.01 -9.39
CA SER A 33 14.58 -10.29 -8.15
C SER A 33 15.03 -11.25 -7.04
N LYS A 34 16.16 -10.96 -6.43
CA LYS A 34 16.68 -11.75 -5.29
C LYS A 34 16.05 -11.33 -3.98
N ASN A 35 15.46 -10.12 -3.92
CA ASN A 35 14.92 -9.52 -2.71
C ASN A 35 13.42 -9.25 -2.84
N ALA A 36 12.70 -10.06 -3.62
CA ALA A 36 11.28 -9.85 -3.91
C ALA A 36 10.43 -9.75 -2.63
N ASP A 37 10.74 -10.59 -1.62
CA ASP A 37 10.00 -10.61 -0.36
C ASP A 37 10.08 -9.27 0.40
N MET A 38 11.11 -8.48 0.13
CA MET A 38 11.27 -7.15 0.77
C MET A 38 10.20 -6.16 0.38
N TYR A 39 9.46 -6.39 -0.71
CA TYR A 39 8.41 -5.48 -1.14
C TYR A 39 7.29 -5.32 -0.11
N TYR A 40 6.97 -6.36 0.67
CA TYR A 40 6.01 -6.23 1.77
C TYR A 40 6.41 -5.12 2.74
N MET A 41 7.65 -5.17 3.21
CA MET A 41 8.17 -4.17 4.14
C MET A 41 8.36 -2.81 3.46
N THR A 42 8.92 -2.80 2.25
CA THR A 42 9.25 -1.58 1.52
C THR A 42 7.98 -0.75 1.23
N ILE A 43 6.92 -1.41 0.77
CA ILE A 43 5.65 -0.73 0.47
C ILE A 43 4.99 -0.23 1.75
N THR A 44 5.00 -1.02 2.82
CA THR A 44 4.44 -0.61 4.12
C THR A 44 5.18 0.61 4.66
N LYS A 45 6.50 0.60 4.64
CA LYS A 45 7.31 1.74 5.10
C LYS A 45 7.07 3.00 4.24
N MET A 46 6.98 2.83 2.93
CA MET A 46 6.72 3.93 2.01
C MET A 46 5.36 4.57 2.29
N THR A 47 4.32 3.76 2.50
CA THR A 47 2.98 4.23 2.79
C THR A 47 2.95 5.00 4.12
N ASN A 48 3.57 4.44 5.16
CA ASN A 48 3.64 5.10 6.47
C ASN A 48 4.38 6.44 6.38
N ALA A 49 5.51 6.47 5.67
CA ALA A 49 6.29 7.70 5.51
C ALA A 49 5.50 8.77 4.76
N ALA A 50 4.77 8.39 3.72
CA ALA A 50 3.96 9.32 2.94
C ALA A 50 2.85 9.97 3.77
N LEU A 51 2.29 9.23 4.74
CA LEU A 51 1.22 9.71 5.60
C LEU A 51 1.71 10.28 6.93
N ASN A 52 3.03 10.44 7.10
CA ASN A 52 3.65 10.92 8.35
C ASN A 52 3.30 10.06 9.56
N ILE A 53 3.29 8.74 9.38
CA ILE A 53 3.02 7.78 10.45
C ILE A 53 4.34 7.15 10.88
N ASP A 54 4.66 7.26 12.18
CA ASP A 54 5.85 6.64 12.74
C ASP A 54 5.67 5.13 12.91
N ALA A 55 6.77 4.40 12.83
CA ALA A 55 6.75 2.96 13.04
C ALA A 55 6.20 2.63 14.44
N GLY A 56 5.28 1.66 14.49
CA GLY A 56 4.68 1.21 15.75
C GLY A 56 3.49 2.02 16.24
N GLN A 57 3.10 3.09 15.56
CA GLN A 57 1.99 3.94 15.99
C GLN A 57 0.63 3.58 15.38
N ARG A 58 0.56 2.57 14.49
CA ARG A 58 -0.69 2.20 13.83
C ARG A 58 -1.81 1.85 14.81
N ASP A 59 -1.49 1.32 15.97
CA ASP A 59 -2.48 0.89 16.96
C ASP A 59 -3.12 2.08 17.73
N ASN A 60 -2.49 3.25 17.68
CA ASN A 60 -2.90 4.43 18.43
C ASN A 60 -3.42 5.57 17.54
N LEU A 61 -3.75 5.27 16.29
CA LEU A 61 -4.18 6.27 15.32
C LEU A 61 -5.67 6.59 15.47
N ASP A 62 -6.03 7.84 15.20
CA ASP A 62 -7.43 8.26 15.18
C ASP A 62 -8.15 7.76 13.92
N ALA A 63 -9.47 7.96 13.86
CA ALA A 63 -10.31 7.49 12.77
C ALA A 63 -9.89 8.11 11.43
N ARG A 64 -9.50 9.39 11.42
CA ARG A 64 -9.06 10.06 10.20
C ARG A 64 -7.80 9.44 9.62
N LYS A 65 -6.81 9.16 10.48
CA LYS A 65 -5.56 8.50 10.04
C LYS A 65 -5.83 7.09 9.52
N LEU A 66 -6.73 6.35 10.15
CA LEU A 66 -7.12 5.02 9.68
C LEU A 66 -7.77 5.10 8.29
N ASP A 67 -8.59 6.11 8.03
CA ASP A 67 -9.19 6.33 6.71
C ASP A 67 -8.12 6.70 5.68
N GLU A 68 -7.15 7.53 6.04
CA GLU A 68 -6.02 7.88 5.16
C GLU A 68 -5.21 6.65 4.77
N ILE A 69 -4.92 5.77 5.74
CA ILE A 69 -4.22 4.49 5.48
C ILE A 69 -5.02 3.63 4.50
N LYS A 70 -6.32 3.51 4.71
CA LYS A 70 -7.20 2.74 3.84
C LYS A 70 -7.16 3.24 2.39
N ILE A 71 -7.21 4.55 2.21
CA ILE A 71 -7.14 5.18 0.89
C ILE A 71 -5.77 4.89 0.24
N ALA A 72 -4.68 5.05 0.98
CA ALA A 72 -3.33 4.79 0.48
C ALA A 72 -3.15 3.32 0.11
N GLU A 73 -3.64 2.40 0.92
CA GLU A 73 -3.56 0.96 0.63
C GLU A 73 -4.36 0.59 -0.62
N THR A 74 -5.50 1.25 -0.83
CA THR A 74 -6.29 1.08 -2.06
C THR A 74 -5.52 1.57 -3.28
N MET A 75 -4.80 2.68 -3.17
CA MET A 75 -3.96 3.20 -4.25
C MET A 75 -2.84 2.22 -4.60
N VAL A 76 -2.20 1.60 -3.61
CA VAL A 76 -1.17 0.58 -3.83
C VAL A 76 -1.75 -0.60 -4.61
N LYS A 77 -2.89 -1.12 -4.18
CA LYS A 77 -3.56 -2.24 -4.86
C LYS A 77 -3.84 -1.91 -6.33
N ILE A 78 -4.41 -0.75 -6.60
CA ILE A 78 -4.76 -0.32 -7.96
C ILE A 78 -3.49 -0.14 -8.80
N ALA A 79 -2.45 0.47 -8.24
CA ALA A 79 -1.19 0.69 -8.94
C ALA A 79 -0.52 -0.62 -9.33
N ILE A 80 -0.51 -1.61 -8.44
CA ILE A 80 0.05 -2.93 -8.74
C ILE A 80 -0.74 -3.60 -9.87
N SER A 81 -2.06 -3.58 -9.78
CA SER A 81 -2.94 -4.15 -10.80
C SER A 81 -2.71 -3.49 -12.16
N ASP A 82 -2.66 -2.16 -12.21
CA ASP A 82 -2.42 -1.42 -13.44
C ASP A 82 -1.03 -1.73 -14.01
N GLY A 83 -0.01 -1.78 -13.16
CA GLY A 83 1.36 -2.08 -13.58
C GLY A 83 1.50 -3.48 -14.16
N LEU A 84 0.90 -4.48 -13.51
CA LEU A 84 0.92 -5.86 -13.99
C LEU A 84 0.17 -5.97 -15.33
N ASN A 85 -0.98 -5.33 -15.46
CA ASN A 85 -1.76 -5.35 -16.69
C ASN A 85 -1.03 -4.65 -17.85
N ALA A 86 -0.24 -3.62 -17.54
CA ALA A 86 0.55 -2.90 -18.54
C ALA A 86 1.87 -3.60 -18.88
N GLY A 87 2.22 -4.66 -18.17
CA GLY A 87 3.47 -5.39 -18.39
C GLY A 87 4.71 -4.64 -17.95
N LEU A 88 4.60 -3.74 -16.98
CA LEU A 88 5.72 -2.97 -16.47
C LEU A 88 6.70 -3.88 -15.71
N ASP A 89 7.98 -3.48 -15.66
CA ASP A 89 8.97 -4.11 -14.80
C ASP A 89 8.57 -3.94 -13.33
N TYR A 90 8.92 -4.91 -12.49
CA TYR A 90 8.55 -4.87 -11.07
C TYR A 90 9.08 -3.62 -10.36
N LYS A 91 10.23 -3.10 -10.76
CA LYS A 91 10.79 -1.85 -10.22
C LYS A 91 9.93 -0.65 -10.60
N ASP A 92 9.42 -0.63 -11.83
CA ASP A 92 8.55 0.45 -12.30
C ASP A 92 7.17 0.38 -11.65
N ILE A 93 6.67 -0.82 -11.35
CA ILE A 93 5.43 -1.00 -10.61
C ILE A 93 5.56 -0.41 -9.20
N TYR A 94 6.69 -0.65 -8.51
CA TYR A 94 6.95 -0.04 -7.22
C TYR A 94 7.00 1.50 -7.30
N LYS A 95 7.66 2.04 -8.31
CA LYS A 95 7.71 3.49 -8.55
C LYS A 95 6.31 4.06 -8.76
N LEU A 96 5.46 3.36 -9.51
CA LEU A 96 4.07 3.76 -9.73
C LEU A 96 3.30 3.81 -8.41
N CYS A 97 3.46 2.79 -7.55
CA CYS A 97 2.86 2.79 -6.23
C CYS A 97 3.29 4.01 -5.42
N LYS A 98 4.59 4.29 -5.40
CA LYS A 98 5.15 5.43 -4.66
C LYS A 98 4.62 6.76 -5.18
N GLU A 99 4.55 6.94 -6.48
CA GLU A 99 4.03 8.16 -7.09
C GLU A 99 2.57 8.41 -6.73
N ARG A 100 1.73 7.38 -6.84
CA ARG A 100 0.30 7.49 -6.55
C ARG A 100 0.04 7.72 -5.06
N VAL A 101 0.75 7.01 -4.19
CA VAL A 101 0.61 7.21 -2.73
C VAL A 101 1.08 8.60 -2.35
N SER A 102 2.19 9.07 -2.88
CA SER A 102 2.70 10.42 -2.62
C SER A 102 1.72 11.50 -3.07
N ALA A 103 1.11 11.32 -4.23
CA ALA A 103 0.14 12.26 -4.76
C ALA A 103 -1.12 12.34 -3.89
N ILE A 104 -1.68 11.19 -3.47
CA ILE A 104 -2.87 11.19 -2.64
C ILE A 104 -2.55 11.69 -1.23
N ALA A 105 -1.36 11.40 -0.71
CA ALA A 105 -0.94 11.88 0.61
C ALA A 105 -0.89 13.41 0.67
N LYS A 106 -0.43 14.06 -0.37
CA LYS A 106 -0.44 15.53 -0.44
C LYS A 106 -1.85 16.11 -0.28
N THR A 107 -2.83 15.47 -0.89
CA THR A 107 -4.24 15.88 -0.76
C THR A 107 -4.77 15.60 0.64
N LEU A 108 -4.47 14.42 1.20
CA LEU A 108 -4.99 13.99 2.49
C LEU A 108 -4.41 14.79 3.66
N LEU A 109 -3.16 15.26 3.55
CA LEU A 109 -2.44 15.95 4.63
C LEU A 109 -2.60 17.47 4.60
N GLN A 110 -3.32 18.02 3.65
CA GLN A 110 -3.60 19.46 3.57
C GLN A 110 -4.65 19.93 4.57
#